data_0257140f819886f35c27d8f841c5e783
#
_entry.id   0257140f819886f35c27d8f841c5e783
#
_cell.length_a   1.000
_cell.length_b   1.000
_cell.length_c   1.000
_cell.angle_alpha   90.00
_cell.angle_beta   90.00
_cell.angle_gamma   90.00
#
_symmetry.space_group_name_H-M   'P 1'
#
loop_
_entity.id
_entity.type
_entity.pdbx_description
1 polymer ?
#
loop_
_entity_poly.entity_id
_entity_poly.type
_entity_poly.pdbx_seq_one_letter_code
_entity_poly.pdbx_strand_id
1 'polypeptide(L)'
;FTKSEMAANRVMTSISSWIERKLFLKVNATKSKVVRPTRSKYLGFTFLKNGGQWKVKPTNEKKAKIYQVMREYLKRGKATARPLAVTIKRVNQIVMGWINYFRIGMMKQFMDEFGQWLRHKIRVIVIKQWKKPKTIFRNLSYLNRKYKNGFNEESIFKVANSRLGWYKRCSMNVVNYILNPTLLETKIKDRAGLLNPLNYYLRKVGI
;
A
#
# COMPACT_ATOMS: atom_id res chain seq x y z
N PHE A 1 -27.29 -7.78 -11.45
CA PHE A 1 -27.74 -6.39 -11.56
C PHE A 1 -29.04 -6.33 -12.35
N THR A 2 -29.95 -5.43 -11.97
CA THR A 2 -31.23 -5.18 -12.63
C THR A 2 -31.27 -3.76 -13.21
N LYS A 3 -32.15 -3.50 -14.19
CA LYS A 3 -32.27 -2.19 -14.84
C LYS A 3 -32.97 -1.14 -13.95
N SER A 4 -33.84 -1.56 -13.03
CA SER A 4 -34.58 -0.66 -12.16
C SER A 4 -34.64 -1.17 -10.71
N GLU A 5 -34.95 -0.29 -9.77
CA GLU A 5 -35.11 -0.60 -8.37
C GLU A 5 -36.33 -1.53 -8.14
N MET A 6 -37.42 -1.29 -8.89
CA MET A 6 -38.62 -2.12 -8.86
C MET A 6 -38.30 -3.57 -9.27
N ALA A 7 -37.51 -3.75 -10.35
CA ALA A 7 -37.08 -5.07 -10.80
C ALA A 7 -36.13 -5.72 -9.75
N ALA A 8 -35.25 -4.95 -9.11
CA ALA A 8 -34.37 -5.44 -8.08
C ALA A 8 -35.15 -5.95 -6.85
N ASN A 9 -36.18 -5.24 -6.41
CA ASN A 9 -37.02 -5.63 -5.29
C ASN A 9 -37.83 -6.91 -5.62
N ARG A 10 -38.39 -7.03 -6.83
CA ARG A 10 -39.07 -8.27 -7.27
C ARG A 10 -38.13 -9.47 -7.23
N VAL A 11 -36.91 -9.32 -7.77
CA VAL A 11 -35.89 -10.39 -7.77
C VAL A 11 -35.51 -10.75 -6.34
N MET A 12 -35.32 -9.77 -5.47
CA MET A 12 -35.02 -9.99 -4.06
C MET A 12 -36.10 -10.83 -3.36
N THR A 13 -37.38 -10.45 -3.52
CA THR A 13 -38.51 -11.19 -2.96
C THR A 13 -38.58 -12.61 -3.52
N SER A 14 -38.45 -12.77 -4.84
CA SER A 14 -38.52 -14.08 -5.49
C SER A 14 -37.40 -15.02 -5.01
N ILE A 15 -36.14 -14.52 -4.95
CA ILE A 15 -34.99 -15.31 -4.47
C ILE A 15 -35.14 -15.66 -2.99
N SER A 16 -35.56 -14.71 -2.15
CA SER A 16 -35.76 -14.96 -0.73
C SER A 16 -36.80 -16.07 -0.50
N SER A 17 -37.96 -15.98 -1.16
CA SER A 17 -39.01 -16.99 -1.09
C SER A 17 -38.57 -18.35 -1.64
N TRP A 18 -37.73 -18.37 -2.66
CA TRP A 18 -37.19 -19.62 -3.20
C TRP A 18 -36.20 -20.27 -2.23
N ILE A 19 -35.27 -19.49 -1.62
CA ILE A 19 -34.33 -19.99 -0.61
C ILE A 19 -35.08 -20.58 0.58
N GLU A 20 -36.08 -19.87 1.10
CA GLU A 20 -36.86 -20.33 2.25
C GLU A 20 -37.66 -21.60 1.95
N ARG A 21 -38.30 -21.68 0.79
CA ARG A 21 -39.11 -22.83 0.41
C ARG A 21 -38.33 -24.06 -0.04
N LYS A 22 -37.21 -23.85 -0.79
CA LYS A 22 -36.44 -24.95 -1.39
C LYS A 22 -35.26 -25.40 -0.56
N LEU A 23 -34.60 -24.47 0.13
CA LEU A 23 -33.38 -24.76 0.91
C LEU A 23 -33.66 -24.76 2.42
N PHE A 24 -34.87 -24.40 2.85
CA PHE A 24 -35.26 -24.28 4.26
C PHE A 24 -34.32 -23.37 5.07
N LEU A 25 -33.72 -22.36 4.40
CA LEU A 25 -32.79 -21.41 5.00
C LEU A 25 -33.48 -20.05 5.17
N LYS A 26 -33.40 -19.47 6.37
CA LYS A 26 -33.94 -18.14 6.66
C LYS A 26 -33.05 -17.05 6.10
N VAL A 27 -33.57 -16.17 5.23
CA VAL A 27 -32.85 -15.01 4.68
C VAL A 27 -32.70 -13.93 5.77
N ASN A 28 -31.48 -13.46 5.99
CA ASN A 28 -31.22 -12.40 6.96
C ASN A 28 -31.62 -11.03 6.40
N ALA A 29 -32.79 -10.54 6.83
CA ALA A 29 -33.36 -9.27 6.37
C ALA A 29 -32.47 -8.03 6.65
N THR A 30 -31.68 -8.04 7.73
CA THR A 30 -30.81 -6.90 8.07
C THR A 30 -29.56 -6.82 7.19
N LYS A 31 -29.09 -7.96 6.68
CA LYS A 31 -27.90 -8.05 5.80
C LYS A 31 -28.24 -8.05 4.32
N SER A 32 -29.48 -8.45 3.97
CA SER A 32 -29.95 -8.52 2.57
C SER A 32 -30.69 -7.25 2.21
N LYS A 33 -30.19 -6.53 1.21
CA LYS A 33 -30.80 -5.25 0.80
C LYS A 33 -30.53 -4.94 -0.67
N VAL A 34 -31.48 -4.30 -1.29
CA VAL A 34 -31.35 -3.72 -2.61
C VAL A 34 -30.66 -2.35 -2.48
N VAL A 35 -29.56 -2.14 -3.18
CA VAL A 35 -28.82 -0.89 -3.18
C VAL A 35 -28.29 -0.56 -4.57
N ARG A 36 -28.04 0.74 -4.84
CA ARG A 36 -27.37 1.15 -6.08
C ARG A 36 -26.00 0.51 -6.16
N PRO A 37 -25.52 0.10 -7.36
CA PRO A 37 -24.21 -0.56 -7.53
C PRO A 37 -23.06 0.20 -6.87
N THR A 38 -23.04 1.54 -6.96
CA THR A 38 -22.01 2.41 -6.37
C THR A 38 -21.96 2.37 -4.83
N ARG A 39 -23.04 1.96 -4.18
CA ARG A 39 -23.13 1.77 -2.72
C ARG A 39 -22.96 0.31 -2.31
N SER A 40 -22.97 -0.61 -3.28
CA SER A 40 -22.80 -2.04 -3.04
C SER A 40 -21.35 -2.34 -2.64
N LYS A 41 -21.18 -3.22 -1.66
CA LYS A 41 -19.89 -3.77 -1.24
C LYS A 41 -19.97 -5.29 -1.36
N TYR A 42 -19.09 -5.86 -2.18
CA TYR A 42 -19.02 -7.30 -2.38
C TYR A 42 -17.58 -7.78 -2.38
N LEU A 43 -17.22 -8.74 -1.54
CA LEU A 43 -15.86 -9.28 -1.38
C LEU A 43 -14.76 -8.21 -1.22
N GLY A 44 -15.11 -7.06 -0.63
CA GLY A 44 -14.17 -5.95 -0.44
C GLY A 44 -14.02 -5.02 -1.64
N PHE A 45 -14.83 -5.21 -2.68
CA PHE A 45 -14.93 -4.32 -3.82
C PHE A 45 -16.18 -3.44 -3.73
N THR A 46 -16.13 -2.30 -4.41
CA THR A 46 -17.28 -1.45 -4.74
C THR A 46 -17.23 -1.11 -6.22
N PHE A 47 -18.38 -0.74 -6.77
CA PHE A 47 -18.52 -0.43 -8.18
C PHE A 47 -18.44 1.07 -8.43
N LEU A 48 -17.92 1.44 -9.59
CA LEU A 48 -17.93 2.81 -10.08
C LEU A 48 -18.24 2.81 -11.59
N LYS A 49 -18.86 3.88 -12.05
CA LYS A 49 -19.07 4.12 -13.48
C LYS A 49 -17.97 5.05 -13.98
N ASN A 50 -17.22 4.62 -14.98
CA ASN A 50 -16.13 5.38 -15.57
C ASN A 50 -16.18 5.24 -17.11
N GLY A 51 -16.31 6.35 -17.82
CA GLY A 51 -16.45 6.34 -19.28
C GLY A 51 -17.64 5.51 -19.77
N GLY A 52 -18.78 5.55 -19.07
CA GLY A 52 -19.96 4.74 -19.41
C GLY A 52 -19.91 3.28 -18.97
N GLN A 53 -18.73 2.75 -18.64
CA GLN A 53 -18.52 1.36 -18.25
C GLN A 53 -18.52 1.18 -16.72
N TRP A 54 -19.06 0.07 -16.27
CA TRP A 54 -18.96 -0.35 -14.87
C TRP A 54 -17.58 -0.97 -14.61
N LYS A 55 -16.90 -0.42 -13.61
CA LYS A 55 -15.59 -0.90 -13.13
C LYS A 55 -15.66 -1.15 -11.64
N VAL A 56 -14.73 -1.93 -11.12
CA VAL A 56 -14.61 -2.22 -9.69
C VAL A 56 -13.38 -1.55 -9.11
N LYS A 57 -13.43 -1.23 -7.82
CA LYS A 57 -12.26 -0.78 -7.04
C LYS A 57 -12.33 -1.35 -5.63
N PRO A 58 -11.18 -1.51 -4.94
CA PRO A 58 -11.17 -1.86 -3.52
C PRO A 58 -11.93 -0.83 -2.68
N THR A 59 -12.68 -1.28 -1.68
CA THR A 59 -13.36 -0.38 -0.75
C THR A 59 -12.35 0.42 0.08
N ASN A 60 -12.76 1.61 0.56
CA ASN A 60 -11.90 2.43 1.41
C ASN A 60 -11.49 1.72 2.71
N GLU A 61 -12.36 0.85 3.24
CA GLU A 61 -12.07 0.01 4.40
C GLU A 61 -10.89 -0.95 4.13
N LYS A 62 -10.88 -1.58 2.95
CA LYS A 62 -9.78 -2.49 2.55
C LYS A 62 -8.48 -1.74 2.29
N LYS A 63 -8.56 -0.53 1.71
CA LYS A 63 -7.40 0.37 1.57
C LYS A 63 -6.87 0.81 2.93
N ALA A 64 -7.74 1.20 3.86
CA ALA A 64 -7.34 1.57 5.22
C ALA A 64 -6.70 0.39 5.97
N LYS A 65 -7.25 -0.82 5.78
CA LYS A 65 -6.73 -2.03 6.43
C LYS A 65 -5.29 -2.37 6.05
N ILE A 66 -4.90 -2.23 4.77
CA ILE A 66 -3.49 -2.46 4.39
C ILE A 66 -2.56 -1.44 5.03
N TYR A 67 -2.97 -0.16 5.11
CA TYR A 67 -2.19 0.86 5.84
C TYR A 67 -2.06 0.50 7.33
N GLN A 68 -3.13 0.02 7.96
CA GLN A 68 -3.12 -0.39 9.37
C GLN A 68 -2.15 -1.55 9.59
N VAL A 69 -2.25 -2.61 8.81
CA VAL A 69 -1.35 -3.78 8.90
C VAL A 69 0.11 -3.35 8.71
N MET A 70 0.38 -2.47 7.74
CA MET A 70 1.73 -1.96 7.51
C MET A 70 2.22 -1.04 8.63
N ARG A 71 1.36 -0.17 9.20
CA ARG A 71 1.73 0.67 10.35
C ARG A 71 2.11 -0.15 11.56
N GLU A 72 1.36 -1.22 11.83
CA GLU A 72 1.65 -2.15 12.92
C GLU A 72 2.96 -2.91 12.70
N TYR A 73 3.15 -3.47 11.52
CA TYR A 73 4.35 -4.22 11.17
C TYR A 73 5.60 -3.33 11.15
N LEU A 74 5.47 -2.12 10.59
CA LEU A 74 6.54 -1.11 10.49
C LEU A 74 6.58 -0.16 11.71
N LYS A 75 5.94 -0.53 12.82
CA LYS A 75 6.04 0.23 14.07
C LYS A 75 7.51 0.39 14.44
N ARG A 76 7.95 1.64 14.54
CA ARG A 76 9.37 2.03 14.58
C ARG A 76 10.20 1.26 15.60
N GLY A 77 9.69 1.07 16.83
CA GLY A 77 10.38 0.31 17.87
C GLY A 77 10.67 -1.14 17.48
N LYS A 78 9.69 -1.82 16.88
CA LYS A 78 9.80 -3.23 16.44
C LYS A 78 10.59 -3.38 15.13
N ALA A 79 10.35 -2.51 14.16
CA ALA A 79 10.95 -2.62 12.83
C ALA A 79 12.45 -2.30 12.82
N THR A 80 12.92 -1.39 13.68
CA THR A 80 14.36 -1.06 13.77
C THR A 80 15.19 -2.12 14.49
N ALA A 81 14.56 -2.95 15.33
CA ALA A 81 15.24 -4.06 16.02
C ALA A 81 15.45 -5.29 15.11
N ARG A 82 14.75 -5.35 13.98
CA ARG A 82 14.85 -6.47 13.02
C ARG A 82 15.81 -6.14 11.87
N PRO A 83 16.50 -7.14 11.29
CA PRO A 83 17.25 -6.95 10.05
C PRO A 83 16.36 -6.39 8.94
N LEU A 84 16.89 -5.42 8.20
CA LEU A 84 16.13 -4.77 7.12
C LEU A 84 15.67 -5.78 6.04
N ALA A 85 16.51 -6.80 5.76
CA ALA A 85 16.18 -7.86 4.82
C ALA A 85 14.90 -8.62 5.19
N VAL A 86 14.77 -9.00 6.47
CA VAL A 86 13.57 -9.67 7.00
C VAL A 86 12.35 -8.76 6.91
N THR A 87 12.53 -7.48 7.23
CA THR A 87 11.46 -6.48 7.15
C THR A 87 10.96 -6.32 5.72
N ILE A 88 11.85 -6.15 4.75
CA ILE A 88 11.50 -6.00 3.34
C ILE A 88 10.84 -7.27 2.78
N LYS A 89 11.37 -8.45 3.07
CA LYS A 89 10.79 -9.72 2.64
C LYS A 89 9.32 -9.83 3.06
N ARG A 90 9.03 -9.55 4.33
CA ARG A 90 7.65 -9.62 4.85
C ARG A 90 6.73 -8.55 4.28
N VAL A 91 7.23 -7.32 4.14
CA VAL A 91 6.49 -6.23 3.47
C VAL A 91 6.10 -6.63 2.06
N ASN A 92 7.04 -7.14 1.29
CA ASN A 92 6.78 -7.59 -0.08
C ASN A 92 5.70 -8.68 -0.13
N GLN A 93 5.76 -9.68 0.76
CA GLN A 93 4.74 -10.74 0.84
C GLN A 93 3.33 -10.19 1.09
N ILE A 94 3.19 -9.26 2.05
CA ILE A 94 1.89 -8.66 2.39
C ILE A 94 1.36 -7.83 1.21
N VAL A 95 2.21 -7.00 0.61
CA VAL A 95 1.84 -6.14 -0.53
C VAL A 95 1.46 -6.97 -1.75
N MET A 96 2.25 -7.99 -2.08
CA MET A 96 1.96 -8.91 -3.19
C MET A 96 0.62 -9.63 -3.00
N GLY A 97 0.37 -10.19 -1.81
CA GLY A 97 -0.88 -10.88 -1.50
C GLY A 97 -2.08 -9.96 -1.65
N TRP A 98 -1.98 -8.72 -1.16
CA TRP A 98 -3.04 -7.74 -1.28
C TRP A 98 -3.29 -7.33 -2.74
N ILE A 99 -2.25 -7.04 -3.51
CA ILE A 99 -2.37 -6.68 -4.94
C ILE A 99 -2.94 -7.83 -5.74
N ASN A 100 -2.48 -9.06 -5.53
CA ASN A 100 -2.98 -10.24 -6.25
C ASN A 100 -4.47 -10.47 -6.05
N TYR A 101 -4.99 -10.19 -4.84
CA TYR A 101 -6.42 -10.29 -4.56
C TYR A 101 -7.22 -9.16 -5.24
N PHE A 102 -6.73 -7.92 -5.17
CA PHE A 102 -7.46 -6.74 -5.66
C PHE A 102 -7.12 -6.33 -7.09
N ARG A 103 -6.26 -7.07 -7.82
CA ARG A 103 -5.73 -6.69 -9.15
C ARG A 103 -6.78 -6.40 -10.21
N ILE A 104 -7.96 -7.00 -10.11
CA ILE A 104 -9.09 -6.75 -11.04
C ILE A 104 -9.69 -5.35 -10.85
N GLY A 105 -9.42 -4.69 -9.73
CA GLY A 105 -9.94 -3.38 -9.40
C GLY A 105 -9.04 -2.24 -9.90
N MET A 106 -9.65 -1.13 -10.25
CA MET A 106 -8.94 0.11 -10.57
C MET A 106 -8.27 0.67 -9.32
N MET A 107 -6.94 0.65 -9.27
CA MET A 107 -6.20 1.12 -8.09
C MET A 107 -4.84 1.76 -8.40
N LYS A 108 -4.61 2.20 -9.65
CA LYS A 108 -3.34 2.82 -10.09
C LYS A 108 -2.90 3.95 -9.17
N GLN A 109 -3.76 4.96 -8.97
CA GLN A 109 -3.46 6.09 -8.09
C GLN A 109 -3.21 5.63 -6.65
N PHE A 110 -4.05 4.75 -6.11
CA PHE A 110 -3.87 4.22 -4.76
C PHE A 110 -2.53 3.49 -4.59
N MET A 111 -2.09 2.72 -5.59
CA MET A 111 -0.80 2.02 -5.53
C MET A 111 0.39 2.97 -5.56
N ASP A 112 0.29 4.08 -6.29
CA ASP A 112 1.33 5.11 -6.31
C ASP A 112 1.44 5.79 -4.93
N GLU A 113 0.34 6.31 -4.40
CA GLU A 113 0.27 6.95 -3.08
C GLU A 113 0.76 6.00 -1.96
N PHE A 114 0.30 4.76 -1.99
CA PHE A 114 0.72 3.73 -1.04
C PHE A 114 2.21 3.42 -1.17
N GLY A 115 2.74 3.34 -2.39
CA GLY A 115 4.16 3.13 -2.66
C GLY A 115 5.04 4.26 -2.14
N GLN A 116 4.63 5.51 -2.33
CA GLN A 116 5.34 6.69 -1.80
C GLN A 116 5.39 6.65 -0.26
N TRP A 117 4.24 6.42 0.37
CA TRP A 117 4.15 6.28 1.83
C TRP A 117 5.00 5.12 2.36
N LEU A 118 4.99 3.98 1.70
CA LEU A 118 5.75 2.80 2.10
C LEU A 118 7.26 3.05 2.02
N ARG A 119 7.75 3.64 0.92
CA ARG A 119 9.15 4.05 0.76
C ARG A 119 9.58 5.00 1.87
N HIS A 120 8.73 5.98 2.21
CA HIS A 120 9.02 6.89 3.32
C HIS A 120 9.17 6.15 4.65
N LYS A 121 8.28 5.20 4.97
CA LYS A 121 8.38 4.36 6.17
C LYS A 121 9.67 3.55 6.21
N ILE A 122 10.08 2.98 5.09
CA ILE A 122 11.34 2.22 5.00
C ILE A 122 12.55 3.14 5.20
N ARG A 123 12.57 4.34 4.60
CA ARG A 123 13.64 5.34 4.85
C ARG A 123 13.77 5.65 6.34
N VAL A 124 12.65 5.86 7.04
CA VAL A 124 12.65 6.11 8.49
C VAL A 124 13.31 4.95 9.26
N ILE A 125 13.04 3.71 8.88
CA ILE A 125 13.64 2.53 9.51
C ILE A 125 15.15 2.51 9.24
N VAL A 126 15.57 2.70 7.99
CA VAL A 126 16.99 2.70 7.57
C VAL A 126 17.78 3.75 8.35
N ILE A 127 17.34 5.01 8.31
CA ILE A 127 18.03 6.11 9.00
C ILE A 127 18.07 5.87 10.52
N LYS A 128 17.00 5.34 11.10
CA LYS A 128 16.99 5.04 12.53
C LYS A 128 17.87 3.86 12.90
N GLN A 129 18.03 2.87 12.04
CA GLN A 129 19.01 1.78 12.24
C GLN A 129 20.44 2.28 12.22
N TRP A 130 20.76 3.32 11.46
CA TRP A 130 22.10 3.95 11.50
C TRP A 130 22.37 4.71 12.79
N LYS A 131 21.34 5.08 13.55
CA LYS A 131 21.33 5.55 14.93
C LYS A 131 22.10 6.87 15.17
N LYS A 132 23.44 6.84 15.08
CA LYS A 132 24.32 7.97 15.40
C LYS A 132 24.48 8.94 14.22
N PRO A 133 24.54 10.28 14.47
CA PRO A 133 24.77 11.26 13.42
C PRO A 133 25.99 10.95 12.54
N LYS A 134 27.11 10.59 13.15
CA LYS A 134 28.34 10.19 12.41
C LYS A 134 28.09 9.03 11.44
N THR A 135 27.31 8.02 11.86
CA THR A 135 26.98 6.87 11.01
C THR A 135 26.02 7.26 9.88
N ILE A 136 25.02 8.11 10.18
CA ILE A 136 24.08 8.64 9.17
C ILE A 136 24.86 9.44 8.11
N PHE A 137 25.73 10.37 8.55
CA PHE A 137 26.56 11.16 7.65
C PHE A 137 27.41 10.26 6.76
N ARG A 138 28.19 9.34 7.35
CA ARG A 138 29.07 8.42 6.62
C ARG A 138 28.30 7.61 5.56
N ASN A 139 27.16 7.04 5.92
CA ASN A 139 26.39 6.19 5.03
C ASN A 139 25.72 7.01 3.91
N LEU A 140 25.18 8.19 4.21
CA LEU A 140 24.62 9.07 3.20
C LEU A 140 25.70 9.60 2.25
N SER A 141 26.86 10.03 2.76
CA SER A 141 28.00 10.49 1.94
C SER A 141 28.54 9.37 1.05
N TYR A 142 28.64 8.15 1.57
CA TYR A 142 29.01 6.98 0.76
C TYR A 142 28.04 6.74 -0.40
N LEU A 143 26.72 6.71 -0.11
CA LEU A 143 25.69 6.51 -1.12
C LEU A 143 25.63 7.66 -2.12
N ASN A 144 25.77 8.91 -1.64
CA ASN A 144 25.81 10.09 -2.49
C ASN A 144 26.92 10.01 -3.53
N ARG A 145 28.14 9.65 -3.11
CA ARG A 145 29.30 9.46 -3.99
C ARG A 145 29.11 8.28 -4.93
N LYS A 146 28.67 7.13 -4.41
CA LYS A 146 28.49 5.89 -5.18
C LYS A 146 27.48 6.06 -6.32
N TYR A 147 26.40 6.78 -6.07
CA TYR A 147 25.31 6.97 -7.04
C TYR A 147 25.30 8.37 -7.69
N LYS A 148 26.36 9.17 -7.46
CA LYS A 148 26.57 10.49 -8.07
C LYS A 148 25.34 11.41 -7.93
N ASN A 149 24.74 11.47 -6.74
CA ASN A 149 23.52 12.26 -6.51
C ASN A 149 23.75 13.79 -6.45
N GLY A 150 25.01 14.24 -6.38
CA GLY A 150 25.38 15.66 -6.50
C GLY A 150 25.18 16.51 -5.24
N PHE A 151 24.85 15.94 -4.09
CA PHE A 151 24.73 16.73 -2.86
C PHE A 151 26.08 17.05 -2.26
N ASN A 152 26.25 18.32 -1.79
CA ASN A 152 27.42 18.71 -1.03
C ASN A 152 27.41 18.12 0.38
N GLU A 153 28.60 18.01 0.99
CA GLU A 153 28.74 17.40 2.32
C GLU A 153 28.02 18.20 3.42
N GLU A 154 27.93 19.53 3.27
CA GLU A 154 27.23 20.39 4.20
C GLU A 154 25.73 20.03 4.29
N SER A 155 25.08 19.81 3.15
CA SER A 155 23.67 19.40 3.10
C SER A 155 23.45 18.05 3.76
N ILE A 156 24.37 17.10 3.56
CA ILE A 156 24.32 15.78 4.22
C ILE A 156 24.57 15.92 5.73
N PHE A 157 25.50 16.79 6.12
CA PHE A 157 25.79 17.08 7.52
C PHE A 157 24.59 17.68 8.25
N LYS A 158 23.91 18.66 7.64
CA LYS A 158 22.65 19.24 8.16
C LYS A 158 21.59 18.18 8.41
N VAL A 159 21.42 17.23 7.50
CA VAL A 159 20.49 16.09 7.67
C VAL A 159 20.92 15.19 8.82
N ALA A 160 22.20 14.81 8.86
CA ALA A 160 22.70 13.88 9.86
C ALA A 160 22.60 14.42 11.30
N ASN A 161 22.80 15.75 11.47
CA ASN A 161 22.74 16.44 12.76
C ASN A 161 21.40 17.12 13.04
N SER A 162 20.40 16.93 12.16
CA SER A 162 19.07 17.52 12.35
C SER A 162 18.44 17.07 13.67
N ARG A 163 17.89 18.05 14.42
CA ARG A 163 17.10 17.79 15.63
C ARG A 163 15.63 17.47 15.35
N LEU A 164 15.23 17.48 14.07
CA LEU A 164 13.89 17.08 13.65
C LEU A 164 13.63 15.60 13.98
N GLY A 165 12.38 15.28 14.29
CA GLY A 165 11.97 13.89 14.48
C GLY A 165 12.27 13.03 13.24
N TRP A 166 12.51 11.76 13.44
CA TRP A 166 12.91 10.78 12.39
C TRP A 166 12.05 10.85 11.12
N TYR A 167 10.76 11.10 11.25
CA TYR A 167 9.83 11.20 10.14
C TYR A 167 10.13 12.43 9.27
N LYS A 168 10.22 13.62 9.89
CA LYS A 168 10.54 14.88 9.18
C LYS A 168 11.94 14.84 8.57
N ARG A 169 12.93 14.30 9.28
CA ARG A 169 14.28 14.12 8.74
C ARG A 169 14.27 13.33 7.44
N CYS A 170 13.50 12.24 7.36
CA CYS A 170 13.38 11.42 6.16
C CYS A 170 12.56 12.06 5.03
N SER A 171 11.86 13.17 5.28
CA SER A 171 11.20 13.98 4.25
C SER A 171 12.13 14.98 3.58
N MET A 172 13.34 15.18 4.09
CA MET A 172 14.30 16.11 3.49
C MET A 172 14.77 15.60 2.12
N ASN A 173 14.93 16.51 1.15
CA ASN A 173 15.28 16.18 -0.23
C ASN A 173 16.52 15.28 -0.31
N VAL A 174 17.57 15.60 0.43
CA VAL A 174 18.81 14.81 0.48
C VAL A 174 18.53 13.33 0.75
N VAL A 175 17.67 13.01 1.73
CA VAL A 175 17.33 11.61 2.05
C VAL A 175 16.47 10.99 0.95
N ASN A 176 15.53 11.74 0.39
CA ASN A 176 14.64 11.24 -0.66
C ASN A 176 15.40 10.90 -1.95
N TYR A 177 16.38 11.71 -2.30
CA TYR A 177 17.21 11.51 -3.51
C TYR A 177 18.29 10.45 -3.30
N ILE A 178 18.98 10.44 -2.15
CA ILE A 178 20.03 9.44 -1.88
C ILE A 178 19.40 8.05 -1.66
N LEU A 179 18.32 7.96 -0.87
CA LEU A 179 17.55 6.72 -0.70
C LEU A 179 16.36 6.70 -1.68
N ASN A 180 16.66 6.87 -2.96
CA ASN A 180 15.66 6.94 -4.02
C ASN A 180 14.91 5.60 -4.23
N PRO A 181 13.82 5.59 -5.00
CA PRO A 181 13.06 4.36 -5.27
C PRO A 181 13.94 3.25 -5.86
N THR A 182 14.77 3.57 -6.85
CA THR A 182 15.65 2.61 -7.52
C THR A 182 16.59 1.90 -6.55
N LEU A 183 17.23 2.65 -5.64
CA LEU A 183 18.09 2.07 -4.62
C LEU A 183 17.32 1.15 -3.65
N LEU A 184 16.13 1.55 -3.25
CA LEU A 184 15.31 0.75 -2.33
C LEU A 184 14.80 -0.53 -3.00
N GLU A 185 14.49 -0.48 -4.29
CA GLU A 185 13.98 -1.58 -5.11
C GLU A 185 15.10 -2.55 -5.54
N THR A 186 16.36 -2.10 -5.55
CA THR A 186 17.49 -2.93 -5.93
C THR A 186 17.78 -4.02 -4.89
N LYS A 187 18.01 -5.25 -5.36
CA LYS A 187 18.52 -6.33 -4.54
C LYS A 187 19.98 -6.06 -4.17
N ILE A 188 20.31 -6.09 -2.89
CA ILE A 188 21.67 -5.88 -2.39
C ILE A 188 22.08 -7.07 -1.53
N LYS A 189 23.06 -7.86 -1.99
CA LYS A 189 23.48 -9.12 -1.34
C LYS A 189 22.24 -10.00 -1.09
N ASP A 190 22.03 -10.44 0.15
CA ASP A 190 20.91 -11.29 0.54
C ASP A 190 19.59 -10.52 0.79
N ARG A 191 19.63 -9.20 0.69
CA ARG A 191 18.45 -8.35 0.86
C ARG A 191 17.70 -8.22 -0.46
N ALA A 192 16.49 -8.77 -0.52
CA ALA A 192 15.56 -8.47 -1.61
C ALA A 192 15.28 -6.97 -1.70
N GLY A 193 15.09 -6.45 -2.91
CA GLY A 193 14.61 -5.08 -3.11
C GLY A 193 13.18 -4.90 -2.56
N LEU A 194 12.87 -3.68 -2.17
CA LEU A 194 11.50 -3.30 -1.81
C LEU A 194 10.63 -3.35 -3.06
N LEU A 195 9.50 -4.04 -2.98
CA LEU A 195 8.53 -4.09 -4.07
C LEU A 195 7.97 -2.68 -4.33
N ASN A 196 7.96 -2.26 -5.60
CA ASN A 196 7.18 -1.11 -6.05
C ASN A 196 5.72 -1.55 -6.27
N PRO A 197 4.76 -1.09 -5.44
CA PRO A 197 3.37 -1.54 -5.55
C PRO A 197 2.73 -1.20 -6.89
N LEU A 198 3.00 0.00 -7.43
CA LEU A 198 2.46 0.45 -8.70
C LEU A 198 2.98 -0.42 -9.86
N ASN A 199 4.30 -0.59 -9.96
CA ASN A 199 4.92 -1.38 -11.03
C ASN A 199 4.47 -2.85 -10.96
N TYR A 200 4.34 -3.40 -9.76
CA TYR A 200 3.84 -4.75 -9.59
C TYR A 200 2.38 -4.89 -10.03
N TYR A 201 1.54 -3.93 -9.65
CA TYR A 201 0.14 -3.88 -10.08
C TYR A 201 0.01 -3.77 -11.60
N LEU A 202 0.70 -2.81 -12.24
CA LEU A 202 0.65 -2.61 -13.70
C LEU A 202 1.05 -3.88 -14.46
N ARG A 203 2.15 -4.52 -14.03
CA ARG A 203 2.58 -5.81 -14.61
C ARG A 203 1.54 -6.92 -14.46
N LYS A 204 0.77 -6.94 -13.35
CA LYS A 204 -0.27 -7.96 -13.11
C LYS A 204 -1.55 -7.73 -13.89
N VAL A 205 -1.81 -6.52 -14.34
CA VAL A 205 -2.99 -6.18 -15.17
C VAL A 205 -2.66 -6.02 -16.66
N GLY A 206 -1.40 -6.25 -17.05
CA GLY A 206 -0.98 -6.23 -18.45
C GLY A 206 -0.86 -4.84 -19.07
N ILE A 207 -0.51 -3.83 -18.25
CA ILE A 207 -0.28 -2.44 -18.68
C ILE A 207 1.19 -2.08 -18.44
#